data_b6ec63cb4890f9079b6c62c6a995f176
#
_entry.id   b6ec63cb4890f9079b6c62c6a995f176
#
_cell.length_a   1.000
_cell.length_b   1.000
_cell.length_c   1.000
_cell.angle_alpha   90.00
_cell.angle_beta   90.00
_cell.angle_gamma   90.00
#
_symmetry.space_group_name_H-M   'P 1'
#
loop_
_entity.id
_entity.type
_entity.pdbx_description
1 polymer ?
#
loop_
_entity_poly.entity_id
_entity_poly.type
_entity_poly.pdbx_seq_one_letter_code
_entity_poly.pdbx_strand_id
1 'polypeptide(L)'
;TGNKTWITHASRANLMTLLARSDKNKSGYKGLSMFLAPKTPGMDNEAFPDNGIKGGEIEVLGYRGMKEYEVSFDDFRVNKNNLLGEEEGKGFTQLMETFESARIQTAARAIGVAKNAFDLGLKYADERTQFGKKIIHFPRVRDKLVNMAVEIMVAKQLTYFSARAKDNGKR
;
A
#
# COMPACT_ATOMS: atom_id res chain seq x y z
N THR A 1 -2.15 -0.54 -23.61
CA THR A 1 -1.48 0.77 -23.55
C THR A 1 -2.05 1.59 -22.40
N GLY A 2 -1.20 2.26 -21.61
CA GLY A 2 -1.58 3.09 -20.46
C GLY A 2 -0.52 3.16 -19.39
N ASN A 3 -0.76 3.94 -18.32
CA ASN A 3 0.19 4.12 -17.24
C ASN A 3 -0.38 3.66 -15.89
N LYS A 4 0.50 3.18 -15.04
CA LYS A 4 0.23 2.85 -13.64
C LYS A 4 1.31 3.49 -12.78
N THR A 5 0.94 3.94 -11.61
CA THR A 5 1.88 4.57 -10.66
C THR A 5 1.75 3.94 -9.28
N TRP A 6 2.78 4.09 -8.47
CA TRP A 6 2.89 3.49 -7.13
C TRP A 6 2.79 1.97 -7.15
N ILE A 7 3.50 1.34 -8.08
CA ILE A 7 3.49 -0.12 -8.20
C ILE A 7 4.71 -0.69 -7.46
N THR A 8 4.42 -1.23 -6.30
CA THR A 8 5.42 -1.83 -5.42
C THR A 8 6.07 -3.04 -6.09
N HIS A 9 7.40 -3.07 -6.09
CA HIS A 9 8.21 -4.20 -6.53
C HIS A 9 8.02 -4.62 -8.00
N ALA A 10 7.51 -3.72 -8.85
CA ALA A 10 7.11 -4.03 -10.22
C ALA A 10 8.25 -4.61 -11.08
N SER A 11 9.49 -4.17 -10.91
CA SER A 11 10.61 -4.68 -11.71
C SER A 11 10.91 -6.16 -11.41
N ARG A 12 10.88 -6.56 -10.16
CA ARG A 12 11.26 -7.90 -9.68
C ARG A 12 10.14 -8.93 -9.74
N ALA A 13 8.89 -8.49 -9.83
CA ALA A 13 7.73 -9.37 -9.91
C ALA A 13 7.76 -10.17 -11.24
N ASN A 14 7.36 -11.43 -11.18
CA ASN A 14 7.15 -12.28 -12.35
C ASN A 14 5.66 -12.40 -12.74
N LEU A 15 4.78 -11.84 -11.92
CA LEU A 15 3.34 -11.79 -12.17
C LEU A 15 2.78 -10.47 -11.67
N MET A 16 1.92 -9.83 -12.45
CA MET A 16 1.19 -8.64 -12.07
C MET A 16 -0.32 -8.90 -12.09
N THR A 17 -1.06 -8.37 -11.14
CA THR A 17 -2.50 -8.17 -11.27
C THR A 17 -2.74 -6.86 -12.00
N LEU A 18 -3.25 -6.94 -13.23
CA LEU A 18 -3.41 -5.77 -14.11
C LEU A 18 -4.88 -5.46 -14.33
N LEU A 19 -5.35 -4.36 -13.76
CA LEU A 19 -6.66 -3.81 -14.08
C LEU A 19 -6.60 -3.05 -15.39
N ALA A 20 -7.35 -3.49 -16.38
CA ALA A 20 -7.39 -2.86 -17.70
C ALA A 20 -8.81 -2.81 -18.27
N ARG A 21 -9.03 -1.92 -19.24
CA ARG A 21 -10.30 -1.85 -19.95
C ARG A 21 -10.34 -2.90 -21.04
N SER A 22 -11.17 -3.92 -20.86
CA SER A 22 -11.41 -4.98 -21.86
C SER A 22 -12.58 -4.67 -22.79
N ASP A 23 -13.59 -3.93 -22.30
CA ASP A 23 -14.75 -3.52 -23.11
C ASP A 23 -14.80 -2.00 -23.24
N LYS A 24 -14.54 -1.50 -24.46
CA LYS A 24 -14.55 -0.07 -24.78
C LYS A 24 -15.97 0.50 -24.89
N ASN A 25 -16.97 -0.34 -25.11
CA ASN A 25 -18.38 0.08 -25.26
C ASN A 25 -19.06 0.29 -23.90
N LYS A 26 -18.50 -0.25 -22.83
CA LYS A 26 -19.00 -0.05 -21.46
C LYS A 26 -18.28 1.09 -20.78
N SER A 27 -19.04 2.08 -20.34
CA SER A 27 -18.51 3.23 -19.58
C SER A 27 -18.17 2.88 -18.13
N GLY A 28 -17.33 3.72 -17.51
CA GLY A 28 -16.99 3.62 -16.09
C GLY A 28 -16.30 2.29 -15.76
N TYR A 29 -16.59 1.76 -14.59
CA TYR A 29 -15.94 0.56 -14.06
C TYR A 29 -16.45 -0.75 -14.67
N LYS A 30 -17.62 -0.74 -15.30
CA LYS A 30 -18.23 -1.95 -15.92
C LYS A 30 -17.43 -2.50 -17.12
N GLY A 31 -16.59 -1.68 -17.73
CA GLY A 31 -15.68 -2.11 -18.81
C GLY A 31 -14.30 -2.53 -18.33
N LEU A 32 -14.07 -2.62 -17.03
CA LEU A 32 -12.78 -2.94 -16.43
C LEU A 32 -12.70 -4.41 -16.00
N SER A 33 -11.63 -5.08 -16.41
CA SER A 33 -11.35 -6.47 -16.06
C SER A 33 -9.97 -6.59 -15.41
N MET A 34 -9.80 -7.59 -14.55
CA MET A 34 -8.53 -7.89 -13.92
C MET A 34 -7.85 -9.05 -14.64
N PHE A 35 -6.57 -8.91 -14.92
CA PHE A 35 -5.77 -9.93 -15.58
C PHE A 35 -4.57 -10.32 -14.69
N LEU A 36 -4.24 -11.61 -14.73
CA LEU A 36 -2.96 -12.11 -14.23
C LEU A 36 -1.94 -11.99 -15.38
N ALA A 37 -1.13 -10.95 -15.35
CA ALA A 37 -0.19 -10.63 -16.42
C ALA A 37 1.22 -11.13 -16.06
N PRO A 38 1.69 -12.26 -16.64
CA PRO A 38 3.06 -12.71 -16.50
C PRO A 38 4.02 -11.67 -17.10
N LYS A 39 5.17 -11.52 -16.49
CA LYS A 39 6.29 -10.72 -17.01
C LYS A 39 7.62 -11.30 -16.57
N THR A 40 8.65 -10.95 -17.30
CA THR A 40 10.02 -11.31 -16.94
C THR A 40 10.51 -10.42 -15.78
N PRO A 41 11.03 -11.00 -14.68
CA PRO A 41 11.66 -10.21 -13.62
C PRO A 41 12.87 -9.44 -14.15
N GLY A 42 12.90 -8.14 -13.86
CA GLY A 42 14.03 -7.29 -14.23
C GLY A 42 15.20 -7.40 -13.25
N MET A 43 16.36 -6.94 -13.69
CA MET A 43 17.57 -6.77 -12.91
C MET A 43 17.91 -5.29 -12.75
N ASP A 44 18.95 -4.96 -11.98
CA ASP A 44 19.30 -3.57 -11.69
C ASP A 44 19.71 -2.78 -12.94
N ASN A 45 20.28 -3.46 -13.93
CA ASN A 45 20.67 -2.87 -15.22
C ASN A 45 19.52 -2.82 -16.24
N GLU A 46 18.47 -3.62 -16.05
CA GLU A 46 17.31 -3.69 -16.94
C GLU A 46 16.05 -4.03 -16.14
N ALA A 47 15.38 -3.02 -15.64
CA ALA A 47 14.24 -3.18 -14.73
C ALA A 47 13.00 -3.79 -15.39
N PHE A 48 12.80 -3.60 -16.69
CA PHE A 48 11.65 -4.06 -17.45
C PHE A 48 12.09 -4.62 -18.82
N PRO A 49 12.50 -5.92 -18.88
CA PRO A 49 13.05 -6.50 -20.11
C PRO A 49 11.98 -6.86 -21.16
N ASP A 50 10.71 -6.96 -20.78
CA ASP A 50 9.66 -7.35 -21.72
C ASP A 50 9.29 -6.21 -22.68
N ASN A 51 8.95 -6.59 -23.91
CA ASN A 51 8.45 -5.63 -24.90
C ASN A 51 7.11 -5.03 -24.46
N GLY A 52 6.94 -3.73 -24.70
CA GLY A 52 5.70 -3.02 -24.41
C GLY A 52 5.51 -2.63 -22.95
N ILE A 53 6.52 -2.84 -22.08
CA ILE A 53 6.51 -2.38 -20.70
C ILE A 53 7.80 -1.58 -20.43
N LYS A 54 7.64 -0.44 -19.79
CA LYS A 54 8.75 0.42 -19.32
C LYS A 54 8.38 0.97 -17.95
N GLY A 55 9.37 1.39 -17.17
CA GLY A 55 9.08 2.01 -15.89
C GLY A 55 10.30 2.74 -15.33
N GLY A 56 10.01 3.62 -14.39
CA GLY A 56 10.99 4.35 -13.59
C GLY A 56 10.75 4.15 -12.11
N GLU A 57 11.83 4.11 -11.35
CA GLU A 57 11.74 4.05 -9.89
C GLU A 57 11.21 5.39 -9.35
N ILE A 58 10.27 5.31 -8.42
CA ILE A 58 9.80 6.44 -7.62
C ILE A 58 10.58 6.39 -6.31
N GLU A 59 11.37 7.42 -6.04
CA GLU A 59 12.09 7.52 -4.79
C GLU A 59 11.12 7.76 -3.63
N VAL A 60 11.17 6.93 -2.61
CA VAL A 60 10.28 6.98 -1.45
C VAL A 60 11.05 6.97 -0.14
N LEU A 61 10.47 7.58 0.88
CA LEU A 61 11.00 7.58 2.23
C LEU A 61 10.73 6.21 2.89
N GLY A 62 11.77 5.46 3.18
CA GLY A 62 11.66 4.11 3.70
C GLY A 62 11.65 3.04 2.60
N TYR A 63 11.06 1.88 2.86
CA TYR A 63 10.97 0.75 1.91
C TYR A 63 12.27 0.40 1.20
N ARG A 64 13.38 0.39 1.91
CA ARG A 64 14.72 0.24 1.31
C ARG A 64 14.94 -1.10 0.59
N GLY A 65 14.17 -2.13 0.93
CA GLY A 65 14.22 -3.46 0.30
C GLY A 65 13.20 -3.66 -0.83
N MET A 66 12.23 -2.77 -0.98
CA MET A 66 11.22 -2.78 -2.03
C MET A 66 11.13 -1.41 -2.67
N LYS A 67 11.17 -1.40 -3.99
CA LYS A 67 11.10 -0.17 -4.78
C LYS A 67 9.68 0.07 -5.27
N GLU A 68 9.30 1.33 -5.38
CA GLU A 68 8.06 1.77 -6.02
C GLU A 68 8.34 2.21 -7.45
N TYR A 69 7.40 1.97 -8.34
CA TYR A 69 7.58 2.26 -9.75
C TYR A 69 6.40 3.00 -10.36
N GLU A 70 6.70 3.85 -11.31
CA GLU A 70 5.80 4.25 -12.36
C GLU A 70 6.00 3.30 -13.55
N VAL A 71 4.93 2.71 -14.06
CA VAL A 71 4.97 1.71 -15.13
C VAL A 71 4.12 2.16 -16.30
N SER A 72 4.73 2.22 -17.47
CA SER A 72 4.09 2.54 -18.74
C SER A 72 3.97 1.29 -19.60
N PHE A 73 2.79 1.10 -20.18
CA PHE A 73 2.47 0.02 -21.11
C PHE A 73 2.22 0.61 -22.51
N ASP A 74 2.89 0.06 -23.52
CA ASP A 74 2.68 0.41 -24.91
C ASP A 74 2.63 -0.87 -25.75
N ASP A 75 1.42 -1.24 -26.19
CA ASP A 75 1.11 -2.53 -26.84
C ASP A 75 1.57 -3.77 -26.05
N PHE A 76 1.60 -3.66 -24.73
CA PHE A 76 1.85 -4.82 -23.86
C PHE A 76 0.68 -5.79 -23.93
N ARG A 77 0.94 -7.03 -24.33
CA ARG A 77 -0.11 -8.02 -24.63
C ARG A 77 -0.23 -9.05 -23.52
N VAL A 78 -1.46 -9.24 -23.05
CA VAL A 78 -1.82 -10.28 -22.07
C VAL A 78 -2.80 -11.25 -22.71
N ASN A 79 -2.57 -12.54 -22.51
CA ASN A 79 -3.46 -13.57 -23.07
C ASN A 79 -4.84 -13.47 -22.41
N LYS A 80 -5.90 -13.65 -23.21
CA LYS A 80 -7.29 -13.66 -22.72
C LYS A 80 -7.54 -14.71 -21.63
N ASN A 81 -6.84 -15.83 -21.68
CA ASN A 81 -6.94 -16.90 -20.69
C ASN A 81 -6.39 -16.50 -19.31
N ASN A 82 -5.74 -15.35 -19.22
CA ASN A 82 -5.25 -14.77 -17.97
C ASN A 82 -6.28 -13.83 -17.32
N LEU A 83 -7.51 -13.79 -17.82
CA LEU A 83 -8.61 -13.06 -17.20
C LEU A 83 -8.92 -13.67 -15.82
N LEU A 84 -8.86 -12.86 -14.78
CA LEU A 84 -9.15 -13.31 -13.42
C LEU A 84 -10.65 -13.50 -13.22
N GLY A 85 -11.07 -14.75 -12.90
CA GLY A 85 -12.47 -15.07 -12.63
C GLY A 85 -13.31 -15.30 -13.89
N GLU A 86 -12.68 -15.41 -15.07
CA GLU A 86 -13.29 -15.83 -16.35
C GLU A 86 -14.44 -14.93 -16.86
N GLU A 87 -14.82 -13.87 -16.15
CA GLU A 87 -15.89 -12.94 -16.50
C GLU A 87 -15.36 -11.51 -16.66
N GLU A 88 -15.54 -10.92 -17.85
CA GLU A 88 -15.17 -9.53 -18.11
C GLU A 88 -16.06 -8.53 -17.34
N GLY A 89 -15.49 -7.37 -17.02
CA GLY A 89 -16.22 -6.28 -16.35
C GLY A 89 -16.28 -6.41 -14.83
N LYS A 90 -15.69 -7.45 -14.24
CA LYS A 90 -15.65 -7.67 -12.78
C LYS A 90 -14.39 -7.11 -12.09
N GLY A 91 -13.43 -6.62 -12.85
CA GLY A 91 -12.13 -6.22 -12.32
C GLY A 91 -12.19 -5.16 -11.23
N PHE A 92 -13.12 -4.20 -11.32
CA PHE A 92 -13.25 -3.18 -10.28
C PHE A 92 -13.80 -3.77 -8.97
N THR A 93 -14.76 -4.69 -9.04
CA THR A 93 -15.29 -5.37 -7.85
C THR A 93 -14.20 -6.19 -7.15
N GLN A 94 -13.44 -6.95 -7.92
CA GLN A 94 -12.29 -7.73 -7.41
C GLN A 94 -11.24 -6.84 -6.74
N LEU A 95 -10.95 -5.67 -7.34
CA LEU A 95 -10.04 -4.67 -6.75
C LEU A 95 -10.58 -4.13 -5.42
N MET A 96 -11.87 -3.80 -5.35
CA MET A 96 -12.47 -3.27 -4.12
C MET A 96 -12.47 -4.30 -2.98
N GLU A 97 -12.72 -5.56 -3.25
CA GLU A 97 -12.64 -6.64 -2.27
C GLU A 97 -11.21 -6.79 -1.71
N THR A 98 -10.21 -6.70 -2.58
CA THR A 98 -8.80 -6.68 -2.18
C THR A 98 -8.48 -5.46 -1.31
N PHE A 99 -8.95 -4.28 -1.69
CA PHE A 99 -8.69 -3.03 -0.97
C PHE A 99 -9.34 -2.97 0.42
N GLU A 100 -10.45 -3.62 0.64
CA GLU A 100 -11.02 -3.73 1.99
C GLU A 100 -10.02 -4.34 2.99
N SER A 101 -9.41 -5.45 2.64
CA SER A 101 -8.39 -6.10 3.47
C SER A 101 -7.08 -5.30 3.52
N ALA A 102 -6.65 -4.75 2.40
CA ALA A 102 -5.43 -3.96 2.30
C ALA A 102 -5.46 -2.69 3.17
N ARG A 103 -6.62 -2.04 3.30
CA ARG A 103 -6.78 -0.86 4.17
C ARG A 103 -6.61 -1.20 5.64
N ILE A 104 -7.15 -2.33 6.11
CA ILE A 104 -6.97 -2.81 7.48
C ILE A 104 -5.50 -3.12 7.76
N GLN A 105 -4.83 -3.82 6.83
CA GLN A 105 -3.40 -4.11 6.93
C GLN A 105 -2.55 -2.83 6.98
N THR A 106 -2.86 -1.86 6.13
CA THR A 106 -2.14 -0.57 6.10
C THR A 106 -2.33 0.21 7.39
N ALA A 107 -3.54 0.22 7.95
CA ALA A 107 -3.83 0.82 9.25
C ALA A 107 -3.03 0.14 10.38
N ALA A 108 -2.99 -1.18 10.41
CA ALA A 108 -2.21 -1.93 11.40
C ALA A 108 -0.72 -1.61 11.33
N ARG A 109 -0.16 -1.50 10.10
CA ARG A 109 1.23 -1.09 9.89
C ARG A 109 1.50 0.33 10.40
N ALA A 110 0.61 1.27 10.07
CA ALA A 110 0.74 2.65 10.52
C ALA A 110 0.73 2.76 12.05
N ILE A 111 -0.14 2.01 12.73
CA ILE A 111 -0.19 1.95 14.19
C ILE A 111 1.10 1.37 14.77
N GLY A 112 1.67 0.35 14.15
CA GLY A 112 2.96 -0.21 14.57
C GLY A 112 4.09 0.82 14.51
N VAL A 113 4.17 1.61 13.43
CA VAL A 113 5.15 2.70 13.28
C VAL A 113 4.90 3.80 14.31
N ALA A 114 3.66 4.23 14.48
CA ALA A 114 3.28 5.26 15.44
C ALA A 114 3.62 4.84 16.88
N LYS A 115 3.34 3.58 17.24
CA LYS A 115 3.69 3.04 18.55
C LYS A 115 5.20 3.06 18.79
N ASN A 116 6.00 2.62 17.83
CA ASN A 116 7.45 2.64 17.96
C ASN A 116 7.98 4.06 18.12
N ALA A 117 7.48 5.01 17.34
CA ALA A 117 7.84 6.42 17.47
C ALA A 117 7.47 6.99 18.84
N PHE A 118 6.29 6.64 19.35
CA PHE A 118 5.86 7.03 20.70
C PHE A 118 6.78 6.44 21.78
N ASP A 119 7.10 5.15 21.74
CA ASP A 119 7.94 4.47 22.73
C ASP A 119 9.36 5.12 22.78
N LEU A 120 9.93 5.41 21.60
CA LEU A 120 11.21 6.13 21.48
C LEU A 120 11.14 7.56 22.04
N GLY A 121 10.08 8.28 21.70
CA GLY A 121 9.84 9.63 22.19
C GLY A 121 9.65 9.69 23.70
N LEU A 122 8.89 8.76 24.25
CA LEU A 122 8.67 8.63 25.70
C LEU A 122 9.96 8.33 26.44
N LYS A 123 10.73 7.36 25.96
CA LYS A 123 12.04 7.00 26.52
C LYS A 123 12.98 8.20 26.51
N TYR A 124 13.12 8.87 25.38
CA TYR A 124 13.97 10.05 25.26
C TYR A 124 13.53 11.17 26.21
N ALA A 125 12.24 11.41 26.34
CA ALA A 125 11.70 12.44 27.23
C ALA A 125 11.94 12.13 28.72
N ASP A 126 11.98 10.85 29.08
CA ASP A 126 12.31 10.41 30.45
C ASP A 126 13.84 10.41 30.74
N GLU A 127 14.68 10.26 29.73
CA GLU A 127 16.14 10.26 29.90
C GLU A 127 16.75 11.67 29.80
N ARG A 128 16.26 12.50 28.89
CA ARG A 128 16.85 13.83 28.59
C ARG A 128 16.56 14.84 29.68
N THR A 129 17.61 15.42 30.23
CA THR A 129 17.53 16.51 31.24
C THR A 129 17.86 17.87 30.60
N GLN A 130 17.04 18.88 30.86
CA GLN A 130 17.25 20.29 30.52
C GLN A 130 16.69 21.18 31.63
N PHE A 131 17.34 22.30 31.88
CA PHE A 131 16.92 23.24 32.92
C PHE A 131 16.69 22.57 34.28
N GLY A 132 17.57 21.62 34.65
CA GLY A 132 17.55 20.94 35.95
C GLY A 132 16.52 19.84 36.15
N LYS A 133 15.73 19.46 35.12
CA LYS A 133 14.75 18.36 35.19
C LYS A 133 14.60 17.61 33.88
N LYS A 134 14.07 16.39 33.97
CA LYS A 134 13.74 15.60 32.78
C LYS A 134 12.71 16.35 31.91
N ILE A 135 12.84 16.26 30.58
CA ILE A 135 11.96 17.02 29.68
C ILE A 135 10.51 16.56 29.72
N ILE A 136 10.22 15.31 30.13
CA ILE A 136 8.87 14.81 30.35
C ILE A 136 8.08 15.66 31.38
N HIS A 137 8.75 16.36 32.29
CA HIS A 137 8.12 17.23 33.28
C HIS A 137 7.73 18.62 32.73
N PHE A 138 8.07 18.92 31.46
CA PHE A 138 7.59 20.14 30.82
C PHE A 138 6.19 19.91 30.23
N PRO A 139 5.20 20.75 30.56
CA PRO A 139 3.81 20.55 30.15
C PRO A 139 3.69 20.34 28.63
N ARG A 140 4.35 21.15 27.81
CA ARG A 140 4.27 21.03 26.34
C ARG A 140 4.79 19.68 25.80
N VAL A 141 5.78 19.06 26.44
CA VAL A 141 6.29 17.74 26.06
C VAL A 141 5.33 16.67 26.50
N ARG A 142 4.92 16.72 27.77
CA ARG A 142 3.97 15.77 28.35
C ARG A 142 2.64 15.74 27.59
N ASP A 143 2.08 16.90 27.27
CA ASP A 143 0.79 17.00 26.59
C ASP A 143 0.85 16.40 25.17
N LYS A 144 1.97 16.58 24.45
CA LYS A 144 2.18 15.90 23.18
C LYS A 144 2.22 14.38 23.34
N LEU A 145 2.94 13.86 24.30
CA LEU A 145 3.02 12.41 24.56
C LEU A 145 1.66 11.85 24.97
N VAL A 146 0.90 12.54 25.80
CA VAL A 146 -0.46 12.13 26.18
C VAL A 146 -1.38 12.07 24.95
N ASN A 147 -1.37 13.10 24.09
CA ASN A 147 -2.17 13.12 22.87
C ASN A 147 -1.77 11.99 21.92
N MET A 148 -0.47 11.76 21.71
CA MET A 148 0.00 10.62 20.91
C MET A 148 -0.49 9.29 21.45
N ALA A 149 -0.44 9.06 22.76
CA ALA A 149 -0.92 7.84 23.38
C ALA A 149 -2.42 7.62 23.14
N VAL A 150 -3.22 8.67 23.31
CA VAL A 150 -4.67 8.63 23.09
C VAL A 150 -4.99 8.34 21.62
N GLU A 151 -4.38 9.06 20.69
CA GLU A 151 -4.61 8.89 19.25
C GLU A 151 -4.24 7.48 18.78
N ILE A 152 -3.09 6.95 19.22
CA ILE A 152 -2.66 5.57 18.90
C ILE A 152 -3.66 4.56 19.47
N MET A 153 -4.12 4.76 20.70
CA MET A 153 -5.11 3.87 21.32
C MET A 153 -6.44 3.86 20.55
N VAL A 154 -6.96 5.03 20.20
CA VAL A 154 -8.21 5.15 19.42
C VAL A 154 -8.06 4.50 18.04
N ALA A 155 -6.98 4.82 17.31
CA ALA A 155 -6.72 4.24 16.01
C ALA A 155 -6.59 2.71 16.07
N LYS A 156 -5.92 2.18 17.10
CA LYS A 156 -5.77 0.75 17.34
C LYS A 156 -7.12 0.08 17.58
N GLN A 157 -7.98 0.66 18.42
CA GLN A 157 -9.31 0.08 18.70
C GLN A 157 -10.19 0.07 17.46
N LEU A 158 -10.19 1.16 16.68
CA LEU A 158 -10.94 1.24 15.42
C LEU A 158 -10.45 0.20 14.39
N THR A 159 -9.13 0.03 14.27
CA THR A 159 -8.55 -0.97 13.36
C THR A 159 -8.92 -2.40 13.76
N TYR A 160 -8.85 -2.73 15.05
CA TYR A 160 -9.26 -4.04 15.54
C TYR A 160 -10.77 -4.28 15.43
N PHE A 161 -11.58 -3.24 15.62
CA PHE A 161 -13.02 -3.30 15.37
C PHE A 161 -13.30 -3.63 13.90
N SER A 162 -12.65 -2.92 12.98
CA SER A 162 -12.78 -3.12 11.53
C SER A 162 -12.31 -4.52 11.10
N ALA A 163 -11.20 -5.01 11.67
CA ALA A 163 -10.71 -6.37 11.41
C ALA A 163 -11.72 -7.43 11.85
N ARG A 164 -12.22 -7.33 13.08
CA ARG A 164 -13.25 -8.25 13.60
C ARG A 164 -14.56 -8.17 12.81
N ALA A 165 -14.96 -6.99 12.37
CA ALA A 165 -16.15 -6.84 11.53
C ALA A 165 -15.96 -7.59 10.19
N LYS A 166 -14.78 -7.46 9.58
CA LYS A 166 -14.41 -8.19 8.36
C LYS A 166 -14.41 -9.70 8.58
N ASP A 167 -13.81 -10.20 9.66
CA ASP A 167 -13.78 -11.63 10.00
C ASP A 167 -15.19 -12.21 10.21
N ASN A 168 -16.13 -11.39 10.68
CA ASN A 168 -17.54 -11.74 10.85
C ASN A 168 -18.39 -11.47 9.60
N GLY A 169 -17.78 -11.26 8.43
CA GLY A 169 -18.46 -11.06 7.14
C GLY A 169 -19.23 -9.73 7.02
N LYS A 170 -19.00 -8.77 7.91
CA LYS A 170 -19.58 -7.42 7.80
C LYS A 170 -18.78 -6.57 6.84
N ARG A 171 -19.47 -5.84 5.98
CA ARG A 171 -18.91 -4.87 5.04
C ARG A 171 -19.14 -3.44 5.53
#